data_067b3e0aaa1dd7262b7eb7245e918c11
#
_entry.id   067b3e0aaa1dd7262b7eb7245e918c11
#
_cell.length_a   1.000
_cell.length_b   1.000
_cell.length_c   1.000
_cell.angle_alpha   90.00
_cell.angle_beta   90.00
_cell.angle_gamma   90.00
#
_symmetry.space_group_name_H-M   'P 1'
#
loop_
_entity.id
_entity.type
_entity.pdbx_description
1 polymer ?
#
loop_
_entity_poly.entity_id
_entity_poly.type
_entity_poly.pdbx_seq_one_letter_code
_entity_poly.pdbx_strand_id
1 'polypeptide(L)'
;MAVETATSELVKVVALLGAAVVMVPLFRRLGLGSVLGYFAAGLAIGPFGLAWFSDPQAILHTAELGVVMFLFLIGLEIRPSHLWGLRGQIFGLGTLQIATCAVVLTVIARLFGLPWQVAFIGATGFVLTSTAVVMQLLAERGDIALPRGQKIVSILLFEDLLIVPLLALVAFMAPGMPAAGEDSRWVPAAIGAGAVVGLVLVGRFLLNPMFRILAAAKAREVMTAAALLVVLGAALLMQLGGLSMAMGAFLAGVLLSESTFRHQIEADIEPFRGILLGLFFLSVGMTLDLPVVAANWPLIVGMVAALMAAKATCIYAVARLMGSAHAEALDRGVVMAQGGEFAFVLFSAAAAAGVIDQPVNANLTAVVVLSMALTPLVVLLHRRLVAAPGVNLDGVEKADGLDGTVLLIGFGRFGQVASQSLLARDVDVTIIDSDVEMIHSAARFGFRIYYGDGTRLDVLRASGAGSARAIAVCVDDRDASNRIVELVRTQFPQAAVLVRSYDREHALELIHAGVDYQVRETFESALAFGQAALMELGVQQDEARDIAEQIRRRDAERFELEMAEGMMAGARMVFGNDGKGVPTPTPFTPPRRPARTLNPQDVPAAGKAPERGAGGGAS
;
A
#
# COMPACT_ATOMS: atom_id res chain seq x y z
N MET A 1 44.09 4.24 -19.64
CA MET A 1 42.90 3.63 -20.28
C MET A 1 42.02 2.83 -19.33
N ALA A 2 42.46 1.72 -18.72
CA ALA A 2 41.58 0.94 -17.84
C ALA A 2 41.13 1.67 -16.55
N VAL A 3 41.98 2.49 -15.94
CA VAL A 3 41.66 3.28 -14.73
C VAL A 3 40.75 4.47 -15.07
N GLU A 4 40.95 5.11 -16.23
CA GLU A 4 40.10 6.22 -16.69
C GLU A 4 38.68 5.75 -17.05
N THR A 5 38.54 4.56 -17.67
CA THR A 5 37.22 3.96 -17.95
C THR A 5 36.50 3.56 -16.67
N ALA A 6 37.20 2.97 -15.67
CA ALA A 6 36.61 2.60 -14.39
C ALA A 6 36.15 3.83 -13.59
N THR A 7 36.95 4.93 -13.60
CA THR A 7 36.58 6.20 -12.96
C THR A 7 35.37 6.82 -13.64
N SER A 8 35.27 6.76 -14.96
CA SER A 8 34.13 7.25 -15.74
C SER A 8 32.83 6.49 -15.41
N GLU A 9 32.88 5.17 -15.30
CA GLU A 9 31.71 4.36 -14.93
C GLU A 9 31.24 4.61 -13.49
N LEU A 10 32.17 4.75 -12.53
CA LEU A 10 31.83 5.08 -11.16
C LEU A 10 31.15 6.46 -11.05
N VAL A 11 31.64 7.45 -11.79
CA VAL A 11 31.04 8.80 -11.83
C VAL A 11 29.61 8.73 -12.36
N LYS A 12 29.35 7.92 -13.40
CA LYS A 12 28.00 7.71 -13.92
C LYS A 12 27.05 7.12 -12.85
N VAL A 13 27.48 6.07 -12.15
CA VAL A 13 26.66 5.46 -11.08
C VAL A 13 26.37 6.46 -9.96
N VAL A 14 27.37 7.23 -9.53
CA VAL A 14 27.20 8.27 -8.50
C VAL A 14 26.24 9.37 -8.97
N ALA A 15 26.33 9.78 -10.24
CA ALA A 15 25.42 10.77 -10.83
C ALA A 15 23.97 10.28 -10.89
N LEU A 16 23.75 9.01 -11.29
CA LEU A 16 22.43 8.37 -11.29
C LEU A 16 21.81 8.35 -9.90
N LEU A 17 22.57 7.86 -8.92
CA LEU A 17 22.10 7.79 -7.52
C LEU A 17 21.89 9.20 -6.95
N GLY A 18 22.79 10.15 -7.22
CA GLY A 18 22.67 11.52 -6.75
C GLY A 18 21.43 12.23 -7.29
N ALA A 19 21.16 12.09 -8.58
CA ALA A 19 19.95 12.65 -9.21
C ALA A 19 18.68 12.06 -8.59
N ALA A 20 18.63 10.74 -8.39
CA ALA A 20 17.51 10.05 -7.77
C ALA A 20 17.29 10.52 -6.32
N VAL A 21 18.36 10.57 -5.51
CA VAL A 21 18.30 10.97 -4.08
C VAL A 21 17.80 12.40 -3.92
N VAL A 22 18.06 13.28 -4.88
CA VAL A 22 17.59 14.69 -4.84
C VAL A 22 16.15 14.81 -5.36
N MET A 23 15.90 14.27 -6.55
CA MET A 23 14.63 14.50 -7.25
C MET A 23 13.46 13.71 -6.64
N VAL A 24 13.67 12.47 -6.20
CA VAL A 24 12.59 11.65 -5.67
C VAL A 24 11.96 12.23 -4.39
N PRO A 25 12.72 12.62 -3.35
CA PRO A 25 12.14 13.27 -2.18
C PRO A 25 11.46 14.60 -2.51
N LEU A 26 12.02 15.38 -3.45
CA LEU A 26 11.43 16.64 -3.88
C LEU A 26 10.04 16.43 -4.48
N PHE A 27 9.90 15.48 -5.43
CA PHE A 27 8.63 15.18 -6.08
C PHE A 27 7.62 14.55 -5.12
N ARG A 28 8.06 13.72 -4.19
CA ARG A 28 7.20 13.19 -3.12
C ARG A 28 6.65 14.29 -2.21
N ARG A 29 7.47 15.28 -1.84
CA ARG A 29 7.01 16.45 -1.06
C ARG A 29 5.99 17.30 -1.83
N LEU A 30 6.08 17.34 -3.16
CA LEU A 30 5.12 18.03 -4.03
C LEU A 30 3.82 17.22 -4.26
N GLY A 31 3.71 16.00 -3.71
CA GLY A 31 2.54 15.13 -3.92
C GLY A 31 2.51 14.46 -5.29
N LEU A 32 3.61 14.48 -6.05
CA LEU A 32 3.69 13.93 -7.42
C LEU A 32 4.17 12.46 -7.48
N GLY A 33 4.57 11.91 -6.32
CA GLY A 33 5.02 10.52 -6.23
C GLY A 33 6.48 10.29 -6.64
N SER A 34 7.00 9.08 -6.33
CA SER A 34 8.40 8.72 -6.57
C SER A 34 8.71 8.46 -8.05
N VAL A 35 7.76 7.89 -8.81
CA VAL A 35 7.92 7.55 -10.23
C VAL A 35 8.27 8.78 -11.06
N LEU A 36 7.50 9.86 -10.89
CA LEU A 36 7.77 11.14 -11.56
C LEU A 36 9.08 11.77 -11.12
N GLY A 37 9.50 11.55 -9.86
CA GLY A 37 10.81 11.97 -9.37
C GLY A 37 11.96 11.29 -10.09
N TYR A 38 11.91 9.97 -10.26
CA TYR A 38 12.90 9.23 -11.06
C TYR A 38 12.92 9.65 -12.53
N PHE A 39 11.72 9.82 -13.11
CA PHE A 39 11.60 10.28 -14.49
C PHE A 39 12.23 11.67 -14.69
N ALA A 40 11.93 12.62 -13.82
CA ALA A 40 12.49 13.96 -13.84
C ALA A 40 14.02 13.95 -13.60
N ALA A 41 14.52 13.06 -12.73
CA ALA A 41 15.94 12.85 -12.53
C ALA A 41 16.61 12.40 -13.83
N GLY A 42 16.03 11.43 -14.53
CA GLY A 42 16.51 10.95 -15.83
C GLY A 42 16.53 12.03 -16.90
N LEU A 43 15.47 12.81 -16.98
CA LEU A 43 15.38 13.94 -17.89
C LEU A 43 16.48 14.99 -17.61
N ALA A 44 16.73 15.28 -16.32
CA ALA A 44 17.74 16.27 -15.93
C ALA A 44 19.18 15.86 -16.28
N ILE A 45 19.55 14.58 -16.10
CA ILE A 45 20.92 14.11 -16.35
C ILE A 45 21.10 13.50 -17.77
N GLY A 46 20.00 13.27 -18.47
CA GLY A 46 19.97 12.68 -19.80
C GLY A 46 20.49 13.61 -20.90
N PRO A 47 20.45 13.15 -22.19
CA PRO A 47 20.99 13.87 -23.34
C PRO A 47 20.41 15.27 -23.55
N PHE A 48 19.17 15.47 -23.15
CA PHE A 48 18.43 16.73 -23.32
C PHE A 48 18.50 17.66 -22.09
N GLY A 49 19.11 17.20 -20.99
CA GLY A 49 19.34 17.98 -19.79
C GLY A 49 20.81 18.37 -19.64
N LEU A 50 21.49 17.85 -18.61
CA LEU A 50 22.92 18.08 -18.36
C LEU A 50 23.86 17.32 -19.31
N ALA A 51 23.31 16.44 -20.14
CA ALA A 51 24.04 15.60 -21.10
C ALA A 51 25.20 14.79 -20.48
N TRP A 52 25.05 14.37 -19.21
CA TRP A 52 26.05 13.53 -18.54
C TRP A 52 26.05 12.10 -19.07
N PHE A 53 24.94 11.69 -19.69
CA PHE A 53 24.77 10.40 -20.32
C PHE A 53 24.49 10.59 -21.80
N SER A 54 25.43 10.13 -22.64
CA SER A 54 25.32 10.18 -24.10
C SER A 54 24.69 8.93 -24.70
N ASP A 55 24.67 7.82 -23.95
CA ASP A 55 24.10 6.56 -24.41
C ASP A 55 23.06 6.04 -23.37
N PRO A 56 21.79 6.49 -23.46
CA PRO A 56 20.71 6.00 -22.61
C PRO A 56 20.39 4.51 -22.85
N GLN A 57 20.71 3.97 -24.01
CA GLN A 57 20.38 2.58 -24.38
C GLN A 57 21.13 1.57 -23.52
N ALA A 58 22.41 1.82 -23.24
CA ALA A 58 23.21 0.95 -22.36
C ALA A 58 22.64 0.86 -20.93
N ILE A 59 22.05 1.97 -20.44
CA ILE A 59 21.42 2.01 -19.12
C ILE A 59 20.06 1.32 -19.17
N LEU A 60 19.31 1.49 -20.26
CA LEU A 60 18.01 0.87 -20.46
C LEU A 60 18.10 -0.66 -20.38
N HIS A 61 19.09 -1.28 -21.01
CA HIS A 61 19.29 -2.74 -20.92
C HIS A 61 19.48 -3.23 -19.48
N THR A 62 20.24 -2.48 -18.66
CA THR A 62 20.38 -2.83 -17.22
C THR A 62 19.08 -2.56 -16.47
N ALA A 63 18.37 -1.52 -16.84
CA ALA A 63 17.11 -1.12 -16.23
C ALA A 63 15.95 -2.07 -16.57
N GLU A 64 15.98 -2.75 -17.71
CA GLU A 64 15.02 -3.79 -18.08
C GLU A 64 15.00 -4.94 -17.06
N LEU A 65 16.13 -5.23 -16.41
CA LEU A 65 16.17 -6.16 -15.29
C LEU A 65 15.32 -5.68 -14.10
N GLY A 66 15.16 -4.37 -13.93
CA GLY A 66 14.28 -3.79 -12.92
C GLY A 66 12.82 -4.09 -13.21
N VAL A 67 12.41 -4.03 -14.47
CA VAL A 67 11.05 -4.41 -14.90
C VAL A 67 10.81 -5.91 -14.67
N VAL A 68 11.79 -6.74 -14.99
CA VAL A 68 11.77 -8.19 -14.75
C VAL A 68 11.55 -8.48 -13.26
N MET A 69 12.33 -7.86 -12.37
CA MET A 69 12.18 -8.01 -10.91
C MET A 69 10.84 -7.48 -10.41
N PHE A 70 10.39 -6.35 -10.92
CA PHE A 70 9.12 -5.75 -10.55
C PHE A 70 7.93 -6.65 -10.91
N LEU A 71 7.89 -7.14 -12.14
CA LEU A 71 6.83 -8.04 -12.59
C LEU A 71 6.85 -9.40 -11.88
N PHE A 72 8.02 -9.89 -11.50
CA PHE A 72 8.11 -11.07 -10.65
C PHE A 72 7.44 -10.85 -9.29
N LEU A 73 7.70 -9.72 -8.64
CA LEU A 73 7.08 -9.41 -7.34
C LEU A 73 5.57 -9.22 -7.46
N ILE A 74 5.10 -8.55 -8.51
CA ILE A 74 3.66 -8.49 -8.79
C ILE A 74 3.08 -9.89 -8.95
N GLY A 75 3.74 -10.75 -9.74
CA GLY A 75 3.34 -12.15 -9.86
C GLY A 75 3.28 -12.86 -8.50
N LEU A 76 4.23 -12.58 -7.61
CA LEU A 76 4.31 -13.17 -6.27
C LEU A 76 3.19 -12.66 -5.34
N GLU A 77 2.75 -11.43 -5.48
CA GLU A 77 1.62 -10.85 -4.74
C GLU A 77 0.28 -11.46 -5.17
N ILE A 78 0.16 -11.88 -6.43
CA ILE A 78 -1.06 -12.43 -6.99
C ILE A 78 -1.25 -13.87 -6.52
N ARG A 79 -2.22 -14.09 -5.62
CA ARG A 79 -2.64 -15.44 -5.20
C ARG A 79 -3.79 -15.92 -6.10
N PRO A 80 -3.60 -16.93 -6.96
CA PRO A 80 -4.66 -17.44 -7.83
C PRO A 80 -5.91 -17.89 -7.07
N SER A 81 -5.73 -18.48 -5.89
CA SER A 81 -6.82 -18.91 -5.00
C SER A 81 -7.68 -17.74 -4.49
N HIS A 82 -7.05 -16.59 -4.14
CA HIS A 82 -7.76 -15.41 -3.66
C HIS A 82 -8.48 -14.67 -4.81
N LEU A 83 -7.84 -14.59 -5.99
CA LEU A 83 -8.46 -14.04 -7.20
C LEU A 83 -9.73 -14.79 -7.60
N TRP A 84 -9.73 -16.11 -7.41
CA TRP A 84 -10.91 -16.94 -7.69
C TRP A 84 -12.10 -16.61 -6.77
N GLY A 85 -11.85 -16.20 -5.54
CA GLY A 85 -12.89 -15.72 -4.61
C GLY A 85 -13.54 -14.40 -5.06
N LEU A 86 -12.77 -13.50 -5.66
CA LEU A 86 -13.21 -12.18 -6.13
C LEU A 86 -13.62 -12.16 -7.62
N ARG A 87 -13.69 -13.32 -8.27
CA ARG A 87 -13.91 -13.44 -9.73
C ARG A 87 -15.08 -12.64 -10.29
N GLY A 88 -16.18 -12.51 -9.54
CA GLY A 88 -17.36 -11.77 -10.00
C GLY A 88 -17.13 -10.26 -10.10
N GLN A 89 -16.36 -9.69 -9.18
CA GLN A 89 -16.01 -8.26 -9.18
C GLN A 89 -14.86 -7.98 -10.14
N ILE A 90 -13.82 -8.79 -10.12
CA ILE A 90 -12.62 -8.62 -10.95
C ILE A 90 -12.94 -8.85 -12.43
N PHE A 91 -13.50 -10.03 -12.77
CA PHE A 91 -13.75 -10.40 -14.18
C PHE A 91 -15.02 -9.76 -14.75
N GLY A 92 -16.01 -9.39 -13.93
CA GLY A 92 -17.19 -8.68 -14.41
C GLY A 92 -16.93 -7.19 -14.63
N LEU A 93 -16.71 -6.46 -13.54
CA LEU A 93 -16.53 -5.01 -13.57
C LEU A 93 -15.21 -4.61 -14.25
N GLY A 94 -14.09 -5.27 -13.90
CA GLY A 94 -12.77 -4.97 -14.44
C GLY A 94 -12.71 -5.20 -15.96
N THR A 95 -13.16 -6.38 -16.45
CA THR A 95 -13.14 -6.68 -17.89
C THR A 95 -14.01 -5.71 -18.69
N LEU A 96 -15.22 -5.40 -18.20
CA LEU A 96 -16.10 -4.46 -18.88
C LEU A 96 -15.48 -3.06 -18.94
N GLN A 97 -14.91 -2.57 -17.84
CA GLN A 97 -14.24 -1.27 -17.79
C GLN A 97 -13.07 -1.21 -18.77
N ILE A 98 -12.18 -2.17 -18.72
CA ILE A 98 -10.97 -2.21 -19.55
C ILE A 98 -11.32 -2.34 -21.03
N ALA A 99 -12.21 -3.28 -21.39
CA ALA A 99 -12.63 -3.46 -22.78
C ALA A 99 -13.29 -2.20 -23.34
N THR A 100 -14.21 -1.57 -22.57
CA THR A 100 -14.86 -0.33 -22.98
C THR A 100 -13.85 0.80 -23.15
N CYS A 101 -12.95 0.99 -22.17
CA CYS A 101 -11.88 2.00 -22.26
C CYS A 101 -10.97 1.73 -23.45
N ALA A 102 -10.51 0.50 -23.66
CA ALA A 102 -9.62 0.15 -24.77
C ALA A 102 -10.24 0.47 -26.14
N VAL A 103 -11.50 0.11 -26.33
CA VAL A 103 -12.23 0.41 -27.58
C VAL A 103 -12.38 1.91 -27.79
N VAL A 104 -12.91 2.63 -26.79
CA VAL A 104 -13.17 4.08 -26.90
C VAL A 104 -11.87 4.86 -27.10
N LEU A 105 -10.83 4.57 -26.31
CA LEU A 105 -9.53 5.23 -26.44
C LEU A 105 -8.86 4.92 -27.77
N THR A 106 -8.98 3.69 -28.30
CA THR A 106 -8.49 3.34 -29.64
C THR A 106 -9.18 4.16 -30.71
N VAL A 107 -10.51 4.32 -30.63
CA VAL A 107 -11.27 5.14 -31.58
C VAL A 107 -10.80 6.60 -31.50
N ILE A 108 -10.63 7.15 -30.30
CA ILE A 108 -10.14 8.53 -30.10
C ILE A 108 -8.73 8.69 -30.70
N ALA A 109 -7.81 7.78 -30.40
CA ALA A 109 -6.47 7.82 -30.94
C ALA A 109 -6.46 7.75 -32.48
N ARG A 110 -7.38 6.98 -33.08
CA ARG A 110 -7.62 6.95 -34.53
C ARG A 110 -8.09 8.31 -35.07
N LEU A 111 -8.95 9.02 -34.35
CA LEU A 111 -9.38 10.36 -34.74
C LEU A 111 -8.24 11.38 -34.72
N PHE A 112 -7.21 11.18 -33.90
CA PHE A 112 -5.96 11.94 -33.93
C PHE A 112 -5.02 11.54 -35.08
N GLY A 113 -5.45 10.64 -35.98
CA GLY A 113 -4.71 10.26 -37.19
C GLY A 113 -3.69 9.14 -37.02
N LEU A 114 -3.63 8.49 -35.83
CA LEU A 114 -2.70 7.40 -35.60
C LEU A 114 -3.09 6.13 -36.38
N PRO A 115 -2.15 5.34 -36.93
CA PRO A 115 -2.42 4.01 -37.49
C PRO A 115 -3.12 3.10 -36.48
N TRP A 116 -3.88 2.09 -36.95
CA TRP A 116 -4.71 1.30 -36.04
C TRP A 116 -3.87 0.52 -34.98
N GLN A 117 -2.71 0.00 -35.38
CA GLN A 117 -1.82 -0.71 -34.45
C GLN A 117 -1.30 0.22 -33.35
N VAL A 118 -0.81 1.41 -33.75
CA VAL A 118 -0.33 2.45 -32.85
C VAL A 118 -1.45 2.93 -31.91
N ALA A 119 -2.64 3.19 -32.47
CA ALA A 119 -3.80 3.62 -31.73
C ALA A 119 -4.23 2.58 -30.70
N PHE A 120 -4.23 1.30 -31.07
CA PHE A 120 -4.58 0.21 -30.18
C PHE A 120 -3.56 0.01 -29.06
N ILE A 121 -2.26 0.00 -29.38
CA ILE A 121 -1.19 -0.11 -28.36
C ILE A 121 -1.19 1.11 -27.44
N GLY A 122 -1.29 2.31 -28.01
CA GLY A 122 -1.36 3.54 -27.22
C GLY A 122 -2.57 3.55 -26.28
N ALA A 123 -3.74 3.15 -26.78
CA ALA A 123 -4.97 3.07 -26.00
C ALA A 123 -4.87 2.02 -24.88
N THR A 124 -4.46 0.80 -25.20
CA THR A 124 -4.35 -0.28 -24.19
C THR A 124 -3.28 0.03 -23.15
N GLY A 125 -2.15 0.65 -23.53
CA GLY A 125 -1.16 1.15 -22.58
C GLY A 125 -1.73 2.24 -21.67
N PHE A 126 -2.54 3.16 -22.20
CA PHE A 126 -3.18 4.22 -21.40
C PHE A 126 -4.31 3.70 -20.50
N VAL A 127 -4.95 2.58 -20.85
CA VAL A 127 -5.94 1.93 -19.98
C VAL A 127 -5.33 1.46 -18.67
N LEU A 128 -4.09 0.97 -18.69
CA LEU A 128 -3.36 0.56 -17.48
C LEU A 128 -3.13 1.79 -16.61
N THR A 129 -3.78 1.82 -15.45
CA THR A 129 -3.71 2.95 -14.51
C THR A 129 -2.48 2.83 -13.61
N SER A 130 -1.89 3.94 -13.20
CA SER A 130 -0.78 3.91 -12.25
C SER A 130 -1.24 3.44 -10.87
N THR A 131 -0.86 2.23 -10.51
CA THR A 131 -1.13 1.63 -9.20
C THR A 131 -0.48 2.45 -8.09
N ALA A 132 0.76 2.92 -8.29
CA ALA A 132 1.48 3.71 -7.31
C ALA A 132 0.77 5.03 -6.97
N VAL A 133 0.33 5.79 -7.99
CA VAL A 133 -0.37 7.08 -7.78
C VAL A 133 -1.72 6.88 -7.11
N VAL A 134 -2.50 5.90 -7.55
CA VAL A 134 -3.84 5.65 -6.99
C VAL A 134 -3.76 5.14 -5.56
N MET A 135 -2.86 4.20 -5.27
CA MET A 135 -2.66 3.68 -3.91
C MET A 135 -2.21 4.76 -2.94
N GLN A 136 -1.33 5.66 -3.37
CA GLN A 136 -0.94 6.82 -2.56
C GLN A 136 -2.14 7.72 -2.26
N LEU A 137 -2.96 8.06 -3.26
CA LEU A 137 -4.16 8.87 -3.08
C LEU A 137 -5.20 8.21 -2.16
N LEU A 138 -5.38 6.90 -2.26
CA LEU A 138 -6.27 6.13 -1.37
C LEU A 138 -5.73 6.07 0.06
N ALA A 139 -4.40 5.93 0.24
CA ALA A 139 -3.75 5.93 1.54
C ALA A 139 -3.91 7.28 2.25
N GLU A 140 -3.63 8.39 1.53
CA GLU A 140 -3.80 9.76 2.06
C GLU A 140 -5.25 10.08 2.46
N ARG A 141 -6.23 9.35 1.88
CA ARG A 141 -7.66 9.50 2.17
C ARG A 141 -8.16 8.55 3.25
N GLY A 142 -7.38 7.53 3.64
CA GLY A 142 -7.84 6.43 4.50
C GLY A 142 -8.85 5.50 3.82
N ASP A 143 -8.94 5.52 2.48
CA ASP A 143 -9.97 4.82 1.71
C ASP A 143 -9.62 3.36 1.39
N ILE A 144 -8.37 2.91 1.60
CA ILE A 144 -7.90 1.57 1.17
C ILE A 144 -8.76 0.44 1.74
N ALA A 145 -9.13 0.53 3.02
CA ALA A 145 -9.92 -0.51 3.69
C ALA A 145 -11.44 -0.39 3.42
N LEU A 146 -11.90 0.73 2.88
CA LEU A 146 -13.32 0.94 2.60
C LEU A 146 -13.77 0.19 1.34
N PRO A 147 -15.05 -0.21 1.24
CA PRO A 147 -15.57 -0.95 0.07
C PRO A 147 -15.32 -0.24 -1.27
N ARG A 148 -15.38 1.10 -1.29
CA ARG A 148 -15.07 1.91 -2.49
C ARG A 148 -13.61 1.81 -2.90
N GLY A 149 -12.67 1.85 -1.94
CA GLY A 149 -11.24 1.69 -2.19
C GLY A 149 -10.88 0.28 -2.61
N GLN A 150 -11.46 -0.73 -1.97
CA GLN A 150 -11.23 -2.14 -2.32
C GLN A 150 -11.66 -2.47 -3.77
N LYS A 151 -12.76 -1.85 -4.26
CA LYS A 151 -13.18 -1.98 -5.67
C LYS A 151 -12.12 -1.40 -6.61
N ILE A 152 -11.57 -0.23 -6.30
CA ILE A 152 -10.50 0.40 -7.10
C ILE A 152 -9.25 -0.48 -7.10
N VAL A 153 -8.81 -0.94 -5.92
CA VAL A 153 -7.65 -1.84 -5.79
C VAL A 153 -7.83 -3.14 -6.59
N SER A 154 -9.04 -3.72 -6.56
CA SER A 154 -9.34 -4.93 -7.33
C SER A 154 -9.25 -4.72 -8.84
N ILE A 155 -9.66 -3.54 -9.33
CA ILE A 155 -9.55 -3.18 -10.76
C ILE A 155 -8.08 -2.96 -11.13
N LEU A 156 -7.31 -2.25 -10.30
CA LEU A 156 -5.87 -2.04 -10.51
C LEU A 156 -5.12 -3.37 -10.61
N LEU A 157 -5.36 -4.29 -9.68
CA LEU A 157 -4.76 -5.63 -9.72
C LEU A 157 -5.10 -6.38 -11.02
N PHE A 158 -6.30 -6.17 -11.56
CA PHE A 158 -6.70 -6.79 -12.82
C PHE A 158 -6.05 -6.08 -14.02
N GLU A 159 -5.93 -4.75 -13.99
CA GLU A 159 -5.19 -3.98 -15.00
C GLU A 159 -3.71 -4.41 -15.03
N ASP A 160 -3.08 -4.59 -13.88
CA ASP A 160 -1.69 -5.06 -13.78
C ASP A 160 -1.52 -6.47 -14.34
N LEU A 161 -2.49 -7.37 -14.11
CA LEU A 161 -2.49 -8.72 -14.68
C LEU A 161 -2.57 -8.70 -16.22
N LEU A 162 -3.23 -7.71 -16.80
CA LEU A 162 -3.42 -7.61 -18.25
C LEU A 162 -2.15 -7.22 -19.02
N ILE A 163 -1.11 -6.72 -18.36
CA ILE A 163 0.15 -6.41 -19.04
C ILE A 163 0.72 -7.63 -19.76
N VAL A 164 0.55 -8.82 -19.17
CA VAL A 164 1.09 -10.07 -19.73
C VAL A 164 0.46 -10.45 -21.07
N PRO A 165 -0.89 -10.57 -21.19
CA PRO A 165 -1.51 -10.83 -22.49
C PRO A 165 -1.31 -9.68 -23.48
N LEU A 166 -1.15 -8.42 -23.02
CA LEU A 166 -0.84 -7.30 -23.89
C LEU A 166 0.58 -7.39 -24.48
N LEU A 167 1.57 -7.78 -23.69
CA LEU A 167 2.94 -8.04 -24.18
C LEU A 167 2.97 -9.19 -25.18
N ALA A 168 2.21 -10.26 -24.92
CA ALA A 168 2.07 -11.36 -25.89
C ALA A 168 1.43 -10.86 -27.21
N LEU A 169 0.40 -10.02 -27.11
CA LEU A 169 -0.26 -9.43 -28.27
C LEU A 169 0.67 -8.53 -29.08
N VAL A 170 1.51 -7.73 -28.44
CA VAL A 170 2.55 -6.93 -29.12
C VAL A 170 3.47 -7.83 -29.94
N ALA A 171 3.90 -8.96 -29.40
CA ALA A 171 4.74 -9.91 -30.13
C ALA A 171 4.05 -10.46 -31.40
N PHE A 172 2.72 -10.68 -31.36
CA PHE A 172 1.94 -11.08 -32.54
C PHE A 172 1.75 -9.95 -33.57
N MET A 173 1.83 -8.69 -33.15
CA MET A 173 1.67 -7.54 -34.03
C MET A 173 2.99 -7.10 -34.70
N ALA A 174 4.14 -7.69 -34.34
CA ALA A 174 5.44 -7.35 -34.86
C ALA A 174 5.48 -7.46 -36.41
N PRO A 175 5.86 -6.38 -37.13
CA PRO A 175 6.05 -6.44 -38.59
C PRO A 175 7.28 -7.29 -38.86
N GLY A 176 7.17 -8.30 -39.72
CA GLY A 176 8.31 -9.11 -40.11
C GLY A 176 8.30 -10.56 -39.63
N MET A 177 7.22 -11.03 -39.01
CA MET A 177 6.96 -12.47 -39.07
C MET A 177 6.87 -12.82 -40.57
N PRO A 178 7.80 -13.61 -41.17
CA PRO A 178 7.74 -13.95 -42.56
C PRO A 178 6.34 -14.48 -42.84
N ALA A 179 5.76 -14.06 -43.98
CA ALA A 179 4.68 -14.79 -44.61
C ALA A 179 5.26 -16.15 -45.08
N ALA A 180 5.84 -16.88 -44.16
CA ALA A 180 6.31 -18.22 -44.32
C ALA A 180 5.07 -19.09 -44.54
N GLY A 181 5.18 -19.99 -45.51
CA GLY A 181 4.10 -20.93 -45.82
C GLY A 181 3.54 -21.58 -44.58
N GLU A 182 2.29 -22.03 -44.66
CA GLU A 182 1.48 -22.45 -43.50
C GLU A 182 2.19 -23.37 -42.49
N ASP A 183 3.20 -24.14 -42.95
CA ASP A 183 4.01 -25.04 -42.11
C ASP A 183 5.01 -24.34 -41.16
N SER A 184 5.40 -23.08 -41.44
CA SER A 184 6.44 -22.38 -40.66
C SER A 184 5.89 -21.54 -39.50
N ARG A 185 4.59 -21.28 -39.40
CA ARG A 185 3.99 -20.48 -38.33
C ARG A 185 3.86 -21.23 -37.02
N TRP A 186 3.73 -22.55 -37.08
CA TRP A 186 3.55 -23.40 -35.91
C TRP A 186 4.83 -23.59 -35.10
N VAL A 187 6.01 -23.48 -35.73
CA VAL A 187 7.30 -23.72 -35.03
C VAL A 187 7.60 -22.65 -33.98
N PRO A 188 7.56 -21.33 -34.27
CA PRO A 188 7.73 -20.31 -33.23
C PRO A 188 6.65 -20.38 -32.14
N ALA A 189 5.41 -20.61 -32.53
CA ALA A 189 4.31 -20.75 -31.58
C ALA A 189 4.49 -21.99 -30.68
N ALA A 190 4.95 -23.11 -31.22
CA ALA A 190 5.24 -24.32 -30.46
C ALA A 190 6.44 -24.14 -29.52
N ILE A 191 7.49 -23.41 -29.93
CA ILE A 191 8.64 -23.08 -29.09
C ILE A 191 8.20 -22.19 -27.92
N GLY A 192 7.42 -21.13 -28.19
CA GLY A 192 6.87 -20.27 -27.16
C GLY A 192 5.96 -21.01 -26.17
N ALA A 193 5.03 -21.83 -26.70
CA ALA A 193 4.19 -22.69 -25.86
C ALA A 193 5.03 -23.68 -25.05
N GLY A 194 6.06 -24.27 -25.66
CA GLY A 194 7.00 -25.15 -24.97
C GLY A 194 7.76 -24.47 -23.83
N ALA A 195 8.17 -23.22 -24.02
CA ALA A 195 8.81 -22.43 -22.98
C ALA A 195 7.86 -22.16 -21.79
N VAL A 196 6.60 -21.79 -22.06
CA VAL A 196 5.57 -21.62 -21.02
C VAL A 196 5.32 -22.91 -20.26
N VAL A 197 5.09 -24.02 -20.98
CA VAL A 197 4.88 -25.33 -20.35
C VAL A 197 6.09 -25.76 -19.54
N GLY A 198 7.31 -25.59 -20.09
CA GLY A 198 8.56 -25.86 -19.39
C GLY A 198 8.67 -25.06 -18.09
N LEU A 199 8.38 -23.76 -18.12
CA LEU A 199 8.39 -22.90 -16.94
C LEU A 199 7.38 -23.37 -15.89
N VAL A 200 6.16 -23.71 -16.30
CA VAL A 200 5.11 -24.22 -15.40
C VAL A 200 5.53 -25.54 -14.76
N LEU A 201 6.11 -26.47 -15.53
CA LEU A 201 6.59 -27.75 -15.01
C LEU A 201 7.74 -27.54 -14.00
N VAL A 202 8.74 -26.72 -14.35
CA VAL A 202 9.84 -26.35 -13.43
C VAL A 202 9.27 -25.69 -12.17
N GLY A 203 8.36 -24.72 -12.32
CA GLY A 203 7.74 -24.01 -11.21
C GLY A 203 7.02 -24.96 -10.24
N ARG A 204 6.23 -25.84 -10.78
CA ARG A 204 5.40 -26.77 -9.98
C ARG A 204 6.21 -27.89 -9.30
N PHE A 205 7.20 -28.46 -10.00
CA PHE A 205 7.86 -29.66 -9.53
C PHE A 205 9.26 -29.42 -8.95
N LEU A 206 9.99 -28.37 -9.38
CA LEU A 206 11.36 -28.15 -9.02
C LEU A 206 11.54 -27.04 -7.97
N LEU A 207 10.78 -25.95 -8.03
CA LEU A 207 11.04 -24.78 -7.18
C LEU A 207 10.82 -25.07 -5.69
N ASN A 208 9.70 -25.65 -5.31
CA ASN A 208 9.40 -25.94 -3.91
C ASN A 208 10.41 -26.92 -3.26
N PRO A 209 10.80 -28.06 -3.89
CA PRO A 209 11.86 -28.91 -3.36
C PRO A 209 13.20 -28.18 -3.26
N MET A 210 13.59 -27.40 -4.26
CA MET A 210 14.82 -26.62 -4.27
C MET A 210 14.89 -25.66 -3.08
N PHE A 211 13.86 -24.83 -2.90
CA PHE A 211 13.84 -23.90 -1.76
C PHE A 211 13.80 -24.60 -0.40
N ARG A 212 13.16 -25.77 -0.30
CA ARG A 212 13.16 -26.59 0.92
C ARG A 212 14.57 -27.08 1.28
N ILE A 213 15.34 -27.55 0.29
CA ILE A 213 16.73 -28.00 0.49
C ILE A 213 17.61 -26.83 0.91
N LEU A 214 17.48 -25.67 0.25
CA LEU A 214 18.25 -24.47 0.55
C LEU A 214 17.91 -23.89 1.94
N ALA A 215 16.66 -23.90 2.33
CA ALA A 215 16.23 -23.48 3.66
C ALA A 215 16.81 -24.40 4.76
N ALA A 216 16.90 -25.70 4.50
CA ALA A 216 17.54 -26.65 5.43
C ALA A 216 19.05 -26.40 5.59
N ALA A 217 19.73 -25.86 4.59
CA ALA A 217 21.14 -25.49 4.63
C ALA A 217 21.43 -24.21 5.45
N LYS A 218 20.36 -23.42 5.84
CA LYS A 218 20.45 -22.18 6.64
C LYS A 218 21.37 -21.09 6.04
N ALA A 219 21.60 -21.12 4.74
CA ALA A 219 22.42 -20.16 4.02
C ALA A 219 21.53 -19.07 3.40
N ARG A 220 21.40 -17.91 4.04
CA ARG A 220 20.51 -16.82 3.63
C ARG A 220 20.91 -16.25 2.26
N GLU A 221 22.20 -16.05 2.06
CA GLU A 221 22.75 -15.52 0.80
C GLU A 221 22.44 -16.44 -0.39
N VAL A 222 22.45 -17.75 -0.15
CA VAL A 222 22.11 -18.74 -1.18
C VAL A 222 20.63 -18.74 -1.52
N MET A 223 19.75 -18.45 -0.55
CA MET A 223 18.32 -18.29 -0.79
C MET A 223 18.03 -17.10 -1.70
N THR A 224 18.65 -15.95 -1.42
CA THR A 224 18.53 -14.74 -2.27
C THR A 224 19.07 -15.01 -3.67
N ALA A 225 20.25 -15.66 -3.79
CA ALA A 225 20.82 -16.03 -5.09
C ALA A 225 19.92 -17.00 -5.86
N ALA A 226 19.28 -17.95 -5.18
CA ALA A 226 18.33 -18.88 -5.80
C ALA A 226 17.05 -18.16 -6.28
N ALA A 227 16.54 -17.20 -5.50
CA ALA A 227 15.41 -16.38 -5.91
C ALA A 227 15.73 -15.57 -7.18
N LEU A 228 16.89 -14.91 -7.21
CA LEU A 228 17.37 -14.20 -8.40
C LEU A 228 17.59 -15.15 -9.59
N LEU A 229 18.13 -16.34 -9.37
CA LEU A 229 18.29 -17.36 -10.41
C LEU A 229 16.95 -17.79 -11.01
N VAL A 230 15.92 -17.97 -10.18
CA VAL A 230 14.58 -18.32 -10.66
C VAL A 230 13.99 -17.20 -11.50
N VAL A 231 14.08 -15.94 -11.06
CA VAL A 231 13.55 -14.80 -11.79
C VAL A 231 14.26 -14.64 -13.14
N LEU A 232 15.60 -14.55 -13.11
CA LEU A 232 16.41 -14.34 -14.32
C LEU A 232 16.37 -15.56 -15.24
N GLY A 233 16.35 -16.77 -14.68
CA GLY A 233 16.22 -18.02 -15.43
C GLY A 233 14.88 -18.14 -16.15
N ALA A 234 13.79 -17.76 -15.50
CA ALA A 234 12.47 -17.71 -16.12
C ALA A 234 12.39 -16.65 -17.23
N ALA A 235 12.96 -15.46 -16.99
CA ALA A 235 13.06 -14.41 -17.99
C ALA A 235 13.85 -14.88 -19.23
N LEU A 236 15.01 -15.49 -19.02
CA LEU A 236 15.86 -16.04 -20.08
C LEU A 236 15.16 -17.17 -20.85
N LEU A 237 14.50 -18.10 -20.15
CA LEU A 237 13.75 -19.20 -20.77
C LEU A 237 12.68 -18.67 -21.72
N MET A 238 11.93 -17.66 -21.30
CA MET A 238 10.88 -17.05 -22.12
C MET A 238 11.47 -16.27 -23.30
N GLN A 239 12.59 -15.57 -23.10
CA GLN A 239 13.31 -14.88 -24.19
C GLN A 239 13.81 -15.86 -25.25
N LEU A 240 14.35 -17.00 -24.85
CA LEU A 240 14.76 -18.07 -25.77
C LEU A 240 13.57 -18.69 -26.52
N GLY A 241 12.38 -18.66 -25.87
CA GLY A 241 11.10 -19.05 -26.48
C GLY A 241 10.51 -17.99 -27.43
N GLY A 242 11.20 -16.87 -27.67
CA GLY A 242 10.69 -15.76 -28.49
C GLY A 242 9.60 -14.93 -27.78
N LEU A 243 9.49 -15.04 -26.47
CA LEU A 243 8.52 -14.32 -25.63
C LEU A 243 9.24 -13.25 -24.78
N SER A 244 8.47 -12.36 -24.16
CA SER A 244 9.02 -11.29 -23.31
C SER A 244 9.66 -11.84 -22.02
N MET A 245 10.85 -11.34 -21.64
CA MET A 245 11.50 -11.59 -20.35
C MET A 245 10.58 -11.24 -19.18
N ALA A 246 9.85 -10.14 -19.30
CA ALA A 246 8.89 -9.65 -18.32
C ALA A 246 7.76 -10.66 -18.04
N MET A 247 7.24 -11.30 -19.07
CA MET A 247 6.24 -12.36 -18.95
C MET A 247 6.80 -13.58 -18.21
N GLY A 248 8.05 -13.96 -18.47
CA GLY A 248 8.72 -15.06 -17.77
C GLY A 248 8.83 -14.83 -16.27
N ALA A 249 9.30 -13.66 -15.90
CA ALA A 249 9.44 -13.25 -14.50
C ALA A 249 8.07 -13.21 -13.78
N PHE A 250 7.06 -12.62 -14.42
CA PHE A 250 5.70 -12.59 -13.87
C PHE A 250 5.15 -14.01 -13.61
N LEU A 251 5.23 -14.89 -14.60
CA LEU A 251 4.75 -16.28 -14.45
C LEU A 251 5.51 -17.02 -13.33
N ALA A 252 6.83 -16.82 -13.22
CA ALA A 252 7.61 -17.40 -12.12
C ALA A 252 7.13 -16.88 -10.76
N GLY A 253 6.81 -15.58 -10.65
CA GLY A 253 6.21 -14.98 -9.46
C GLY A 253 4.87 -15.63 -9.10
N VAL A 254 3.95 -15.75 -10.06
CA VAL A 254 2.66 -16.42 -9.86
C VAL A 254 2.80 -17.87 -9.42
N LEU A 255 3.76 -18.62 -10.00
CA LEU A 255 4.02 -20.00 -9.60
C LEU A 255 4.56 -20.12 -8.17
N LEU A 256 5.31 -19.12 -7.70
CA LEU A 256 5.83 -19.07 -6.33
C LEU A 256 4.90 -18.40 -5.33
N SER A 257 3.81 -17.76 -5.77
CA SER A 257 2.88 -17.04 -4.90
C SER A 257 2.19 -17.92 -3.86
N GLU A 258 2.01 -19.21 -4.15
CA GLU A 258 1.45 -20.22 -3.24
C GLU A 258 2.55 -21.03 -2.50
N SER A 259 3.84 -20.68 -2.69
CA SER A 259 4.95 -21.33 -1.99
C SER A 259 5.01 -20.91 -0.51
N THR A 260 5.42 -21.85 0.35
CA THR A 260 5.68 -21.56 1.78
C THR A 260 6.83 -20.56 1.98
N PHE A 261 7.68 -20.36 0.98
CA PHE A 261 8.84 -19.46 1.01
C PHE A 261 8.54 -18.07 0.43
N ARG A 262 7.31 -17.82 0.02
CA ARG A 262 6.89 -16.56 -0.65
C ARG A 262 7.36 -15.31 0.09
N HIS A 263 7.07 -15.18 1.39
CA HIS A 263 7.41 -13.99 2.16
C HIS A 263 8.90 -13.76 2.31
N GLN A 264 9.68 -14.85 2.37
CA GLN A 264 11.14 -14.75 2.42
C GLN A 264 11.69 -14.28 1.07
N ILE A 265 11.22 -14.86 -0.03
CA ILE A 265 11.61 -14.48 -1.40
C ILE A 265 11.24 -13.02 -1.67
N GLU A 266 10.04 -12.59 -1.26
CA GLU A 266 9.57 -11.22 -1.36
C GLU A 266 10.51 -10.25 -0.62
N ALA A 267 10.82 -10.54 0.66
CA ALA A 267 11.72 -9.72 1.46
C ALA A 267 13.15 -9.66 0.91
N ASP A 268 13.65 -10.75 0.33
CA ASP A 268 15.00 -10.83 -0.24
C ASP A 268 15.12 -10.06 -1.58
N ILE A 269 14.04 -9.96 -2.36
CA ILE A 269 14.03 -9.29 -3.68
C ILE A 269 13.61 -7.82 -3.59
N GLU A 270 12.80 -7.42 -2.61
CA GLU A 270 12.27 -6.06 -2.44
C GLU A 270 13.34 -4.95 -2.53
N PRO A 271 14.55 -5.07 -1.92
CA PRO A 271 15.59 -4.05 -2.03
C PRO A 271 16.08 -3.85 -3.47
N PHE A 272 16.18 -4.93 -4.25
CA PHE A 272 16.59 -4.86 -5.65
C PHE A 272 15.51 -4.24 -6.52
N ARG A 273 14.23 -4.58 -6.28
CA ARG A 273 13.08 -3.97 -6.94
C ARG A 273 13.13 -2.46 -6.89
N GLY A 274 13.26 -1.88 -5.69
CA GLY A 274 13.21 -0.43 -5.50
C GLY A 274 14.30 0.30 -6.30
N ILE A 275 15.53 -0.22 -6.27
CA ILE A 275 16.67 0.36 -6.96
C ILE A 275 16.54 0.19 -8.49
N LEU A 276 16.26 -1.02 -8.95
CA LEU A 276 16.21 -1.33 -10.37
C LEU A 276 15.00 -0.69 -11.08
N LEU A 277 13.85 -0.65 -10.39
CA LEU A 277 12.66 0.07 -10.89
C LEU A 277 12.91 1.57 -10.98
N GLY A 278 13.57 2.15 -9.97
CA GLY A 278 14.03 3.54 -10.02
C GLY A 278 14.96 3.80 -11.20
N LEU A 279 15.92 2.90 -11.45
CA LEU A 279 16.81 2.96 -12.60
C LEU A 279 16.06 2.87 -13.94
N PHE A 280 15.03 2.01 -14.02
CA PHE A 280 14.18 1.91 -15.21
C PHE A 280 13.47 3.24 -15.51
N PHE A 281 12.76 3.84 -14.54
CA PHE A 281 12.07 5.12 -14.78
C PHE A 281 13.02 6.26 -15.08
N LEU A 282 14.19 6.25 -14.47
CA LEU A 282 15.25 7.20 -14.77
C LEU A 282 15.75 7.04 -16.21
N SER A 283 15.94 5.79 -16.67
CA SER A 283 16.33 5.49 -18.06
C SER A 283 15.25 5.91 -19.06
N VAL A 284 13.98 5.63 -18.75
CA VAL A 284 12.85 6.11 -19.58
C VAL A 284 12.83 7.64 -19.65
N GLY A 285 13.13 8.33 -18.55
CA GLY A 285 13.28 9.78 -18.53
C GLY A 285 14.41 10.27 -19.44
N MET A 286 15.56 9.59 -19.45
CA MET A 286 16.69 9.93 -20.33
C MET A 286 16.42 9.70 -21.82
N THR A 287 15.60 8.68 -22.15
CA THR A 287 15.25 8.37 -23.55
C THR A 287 14.16 9.27 -24.12
N LEU A 288 13.54 10.14 -23.32
CA LEU A 288 12.52 11.05 -23.79
C LEU A 288 13.12 12.13 -24.70
N ASP A 289 12.74 12.11 -25.97
CA ASP A 289 13.19 13.08 -26.99
C ASP A 289 12.41 14.40 -26.82
N LEU A 290 12.96 15.34 -26.06
CA LEU A 290 12.34 16.65 -25.81
C LEU A 290 12.09 17.48 -27.08
N PRO A 291 12.99 17.53 -28.09
CA PRO A 291 12.71 18.13 -29.37
C PRO A 291 11.45 17.59 -30.05
N VAL A 292 11.28 16.27 -30.09
CA VAL A 292 10.07 15.64 -30.65
C VAL A 292 8.84 16.01 -29.85
N VAL A 293 8.93 15.97 -28.51
CA VAL A 293 7.84 16.36 -27.62
C VAL A 293 7.48 17.84 -27.81
N ALA A 294 8.48 18.71 -27.87
CA ALA A 294 8.26 20.15 -28.09
C ALA A 294 7.68 20.45 -29.48
N ALA A 295 8.05 19.72 -30.52
CA ALA A 295 7.46 19.86 -31.84
C ALA A 295 5.98 19.42 -31.87
N ASN A 296 5.60 18.43 -31.07
CA ASN A 296 4.28 17.81 -31.05
C ASN A 296 3.42 18.21 -29.83
N TRP A 297 3.79 19.27 -29.07
CA TRP A 297 3.13 19.63 -27.82
C TRP A 297 1.59 19.82 -27.95
N PRO A 298 1.03 20.40 -29.06
CA PRO A 298 -0.42 20.56 -29.17
C PRO A 298 -1.12 19.20 -29.29
N LEU A 299 -0.52 18.26 -30.03
CA LEU A 299 -1.01 16.88 -30.15
C LEU A 299 -0.97 16.19 -28.78
N ILE A 300 0.14 16.28 -28.05
CA ILE A 300 0.33 15.65 -26.75
C ILE A 300 -0.68 16.19 -25.73
N VAL A 301 -0.80 17.50 -25.59
CA VAL A 301 -1.77 18.13 -24.68
C VAL A 301 -3.22 17.78 -25.06
N GLY A 302 -3.54 17.82 -26.37
CA GLY A 302 -4.85 17.41 -26.87
C GLY A 302 -5.15 15.93 -26.57
N MET A 303 -4.19 15.04 -26.75
CA MET A 303 -4.34 13.62 -26.42
C MET A 303 -4.48 13.39 -24.92
N VAL A 304 -3.68 14.05 -24.07
CA VAL A 304 -3.81 13.95 -22.62
C VAL A 304 -5.22 14.32 -22.17
N ALA A 305 -5.70 15.49 -22.62
CA ALA A 305 -7.03 15.97 -22.26
C ALA A 305 -8.14 15.01 -22.76
N ALA A 306 -8.07 14.61 -24.04
CA ALA A 306 -9.07 13.73 -24.65
C ALA A 306 -9.08 12.32 -24.02
N LEU A 307 -7.90 11.72 -23.84
CA LEU A 307 -7.79 10.35 -23.30
C LEU A 307 -8.17 10.30 -21.82
N MET A 308 -7.74 11.27 -21.00
CA MET A 308 -8.13 11.35 -19.59
C MET A 308 -9.64 11.57 -19.45
N ALA A 309 -10.22 12.52 -20.20
CA ALA A 309 -11.66 12.77 -20.15
C ALA A 309 -12.47 11.55 -20.62
N ALA A 310 -12.05 10.92 -21.70
CA ALA A 310 -12.71 9.73 -22.23
C ALA A 310 -12.61 8.54 -21.27
N LYS A 311 -11.43 8.28 -20.70
CA LYS A 311 -11.22 7.21 -19.73
C LYS A 311 -12.07 7.47 -18.47
N ALA A 312 -12.04 8.68 -17.91
CA ALA A 312 -12.87 9.05 -16.77
C ALA A 312 -14.36 8.85 -17.05
N THR A 313 -14.83 9.25 -18.25
CA THR A 313 -16.22 9.09 -18.67
C THR A 313 -16.60 7.61 -18.83
N CYS A 314 -15.73 6.80 -19.44
CA CYS A 314 -15.96 5.35 -19.57
C CYS A 314 -16.04 4.68 -18.20
N ILE A 315 -15.09 4.97 -17.29
CA ILE A 315 -15.09 4.44 -15.93
C ILE A 315 -16.36 4.86 -15.18
N TYR A 316 -16.73 6.12 -15.27
CA TYR A 316 -17.97 6.64 -14.69
C TYR A 316 -19.20 5.89 -15.23
N ALA A 317 -19.31 5.76 -16.55
CA ALA A 317 -20.45 5.10 -17.18
C ALA A 317 -20.55 3.62 -16.76
N VAL A 318 -19.45 2.89 -16.80
CA VAL A 318 -19.39 1.49 -16.36
C VAL A 318 -19.73 1.35 -14.87
N ALA A 319 -19.20 2.22 -14.01
CA ALA A 319 -19.50 2.21 -12.59
C ALA A 319 -20.99 2.48 -12.32
N ARG A 320 -21.61 3.41 -13.05
CA ARG A 320 -23.04 3.71 -12.97
C ARG A 320 -23.91 2.54 -13.45
N LEU A 321 -23.54 1.92 -14.55
CA LEU A 321 -24.23 0.72 -15.09
C LEU A 321 -24.17 -0.46 -14.09
N MET A 322 -23.10 -0.55 -13.32
CA MET A 322 -22.91 -1.58 -12.29
C MET A 322 -23.49 -1.18 -10.92
N GLY A 323 -24.28 -0.11 -10.85
CA GLY A 323 -25.03 0.31 -9.66
C GLY A 323 -24.27 1.15 -8.63
N SER A 324 -23.06 1.64 -8.95
CA SER A 324 -22.35 2.58 -8.06
C SER A 324 -23.08 3.93 -7.96
N ALA A 325 -23.06 4.58 -6.79
CA ALA A 325 -23.59 5.90 -6.59
C ALA A 325 -22.89 6.95 -7.49
N HIS A 326 -23.57 8.06 -7.80
CA HIS A 326 -23.02 9.11 -8.68
C HIS A 326 -21.65 9.62 -8.19
N ALA A 327 -21.54 9.94 -6.90
CA ALA A 327 -20.33 10.47 -6.31
C ALA A 327 -19.17 9.45 -6.34
N GLU A 328 -19.44 8.16 -6.02
CA GLU A 328 -18.45 7.08 -6.08
C GLU A 328 -17.97 6.84 -7.51
N ALA A 329 -18.89 6.82 -8.49
CA ALA A 329 -18.57 6.61 -9.89
C ALA A 329 -17.71 7.76 -10.45
N LEU A 330 -18.02 9.00 -10.07
CA LEU A 330 -17.28 10.18 -10.50
C LEU A 330 -15.87 10.22 -9.87
N ASP A 331 -15.75 9.97 -8.56
CA ASP A 331 -14.48 9.91 -7.87
C ASP A 331 -13.56 8.81 -8.47
N ARG A 332 -14.11 7.61 -8.72
CA ARG A 332 -13.38 6.53 -9.39
C ARG A 332 -12.89 6.94 -10.78
N GLY A 333 -13.75 7.56 -11.58
CA GLY A 333 -13.40 8.06 -12.90
C GLY A 333 -12.25 9.06 -12.86
N VAL A 334 -12.28 10.00 -11.92
CA VAL A 334 -11.25 11.03 -11.75
C VAL A 334 -9.93 10.42 -11.25
N VAL A 335 -9.98 9.54 -10.25
CA VAL A 335 -8.78 8.94 -9.63
C VAL A 335 -8.06 8.00 -10.60
N MET A 336 -8.77 7.31 -11.48
CA MET A 336 -8.22 6.32 -12.42
C MET A 336 -8.09 6.85 -13.86
N ALA A 337 -8.21 8.17 -14.09
CA ALA A 337 -8.19 8.75 -15.44
C ALA A 337 -6.84 8.69 -16.14
N GLN A 338 -5.74 8.61 -15.41
CA GLN A 338 -4.37 8.62 -15.95
C GLN A 338 -3.95 7.28 -16.53
N GLY A 339 -2.88 7.31 -17.36
CA GLY A 339 -2.09 6.14 -17.69
C GLY A 339 -1.18 5.72 -16.53
N GLY A 340 -0.50 4.60 -16.65
CA GLY A 340 0.37 4.06 -15.61
C GLY A 340 1.75 3.63 -16.12
N GLU A 341 2.58 3.20 -15.18
CA GLU A 341 3.96 2.77 -15.40
C GLU A 341 4.08 1.58 -16.36
N PHE A 342 3.09 0.72 -16.42
CA PHE A 342 3.08 -0.42 -17.34
C PHE A 342 2.94 -0.01 -18.82
N ALA A 343 2.42 1.19 -19.10
CA ALA A 343 2.40 1.72 -20.45
C ALA A 343 3.82 1.86 -21.03
N PHE A 344 4.80 2.26 -20.20
CA PHE A 344 6.20 2.39 -20.65
C PHE A 344 6.78 1.02 -21.04
N VAL A 345 6.48 -0.02 -20.28
CA VAL A 345 6.89 -1.39 -20.58
C VAL A 345 6.27 -1.86 -21.89
N LEU A 346 4.97 -1.62 -22.08
CA LEU A 346 4.24 -1.99 -23.29
C LEU A 346 4.77 -1.24 -24.51
N PHE A 347 5.01 0.07 -24.38
CA PHE A 347 5.50 0.89 -25.48
C PHE A 347 6.95 0.56 -25.83
N SER A 348 7.83 0.32 -24.86
CA SER A 348 9.19 -0.13 -25.10
C SER A 348 9.23 -1.49 -25.82
N ALA A 349 8.39 -2.44 -25.39
CA ALA A 349 8.25 -3.73 -26.06
C ALA A 349 7.72 -3.58 -27.50
N ALA A 350 6.75 -2.69 -27.73
CA ALA A 350 6.20 -2.41 -29.06
C ALA A 350 7.21 -1.71 -29.97
N ALA A 351 8.04 -0.84 -29.43
CA ALA A 351 9.13 -0.20 -30.17
C ALA A 351 10.23 -1.20 -30.51
N ALA A 352 10.63 -2.05 -29.57
CA ALA A 352 11.59 -3.12 -29.81
C ALA A 352 11.10 -4.14 -30.85
N ALA A 353 9.79 -4.42 -30.86
CA ALA A 353 9.15 -5.29 -31.85
C ALA A 353 8.91 -4.59 -33.22
N GLY A 354 9.22 -3.30 -33.35
CA GLY A 354 9.01 -2.53 -34.59
C GLY A 354 7.56 -2.23 -34.93
N VAL A 355 6.64 -2.36 -33.95
CA VAL A 355 5.20 -2.06 -34.12
C VAL A 355 4.95 -0.55 -34.06
N ILE A 356 5.70 0.16 -33.25
CA ILE A 356 5.72 1.62 -33.16
C ILE A 356 7.14 2.13 -33.40
N ASP A 357 7.27 3.33 -33.95
CA ASP A 357 8.57 3.98 -34.13
C ASP A 357 8.97 4.81 -32.88
N GLN A 358 10.24 5.25 -32.84
CA GLN A 358 10.76 6.01 -31.70
C GLN A 358 10.03 7.34 -31.45
N PRO A 359 9.70 8.16 -32.49
CA PRO A 359 8.92 9.37 -32.27
C PRO A 359 7.52 9.11 -31.68
N VAL A 360 6.84 8.06 -32.12
CA VAL A 360 5.56 7.65 -31.57
C VAL A 360 5.71 7.20 -30.12
N ASN A 361 6.73 6.38 -29.81
CA ASN A 361 7.04 5.97 -28.46
C ASN A 361 7.28 7.18 -27.55
N ALA A 362 8.05 8.17 -27.99
CA ALA A 362 8.30 9.40 -27.23
C ALA A 362 7.02 10.18 -26.97
N ASN A 363 6.15 10.35 -27.96
CA ASN A 363 4.88 11.06 -27.80
C ASN A 363 3.93 10.32 -26.85
N LEU A 364 3.76 9.00 -26.99
CA LEU A 364 2.91 8.19 -26.12
C LEU A 364 3.43 8.19 -24.67
N THR A 365 4.75 8.09 -24.50
CA THR A 365 5.42 8.20 -23.19
C THR A 365 5.14 9.56 -22.56
N ALA A 366 5.28 10.65 -23.31
CA ALA A 366 4.97 12.00 -22.84
C ALA A 366 3.49 12.14 -22.41
N VAL A 367 2.56 11.57 -23.16
CA VAL A 367 1.12 11.56 -22.81
C VAL A 367 0.89 10.88 -21.46
N VAL A 368 1.49 9.72 -21.23
CA VAL A 368 1.35 9.00 -19.96
C VAL A 368 1.95 9.79 -18.80
N VAL A 369 3.20 10.29 -18.95
CA VAL A 369 3.88 11.08 -17.91
C VAL A 369 3.08 12.32 -17.52
N LEU A 370 2.61 13.07 -18.53
CA LEU A 370 1.79 14.27 -18.27
C LEU A 370 0.47 13.93 -17.59
N SER A 371 -0.18 12.83 -17.98
CA SER A 371 -1.43 12.38 -17.34
C SER A 371 -1.22 12.02 -15.88
N MET A 372 -0.10 11.34 -15.54
CA MET A 372 0.26 11.03 -14.15
C MET A 372 0.55 12.31 -13.35
N ALA A 373 1.30 13.26 -13.92
CA ALA A 373 1.63 14.53 -13.28
C ALA A 373 0.41 15.42 -13.03
N LEU A 374 -0.57 15.38 -13.93
CA LEU A 374 -1.81 16.15 -13.82
C LEU A 374 -2.80 15.55 -12.82
N THR A 375 -2.73 14.27 -12.52
CA THR A 375 -3.72 13.57 -11.69
C THR A 375 -3.90 14.18 -10.30
N PRO A 376 -2.86 14.48 -9.50
CA PRO A 376 -3.05 15.14 -8.20
C PRO A 376 -3.77 16.49 -8.32
N LEU A 377 -3.47 17.25 -9.37
CA LEU A 377 -4.11 18.53 -9.63
C LEU A 377 -5.59 18.37 -10.00
N VAL A 378 -5.90 17.41 -10.88
CA VAL A 378 -7.28 17.09 -11.29
C VAL A 378 -8.11 16.62 -10.10
N VAL A 379 -7.53 15.76 -9.25
CA VAL A 379 -8.17 15.31 -8.01
C VAL A 379 -8.41 16.45 -7.02
N LEU A 380 -7.43 17.34 -6.85
CA LEU A 380 -7.58 18.53 -6.01
C LEU A 380 -8.68 19.46 -6.54
N LEU A 381 -8.70 19.70 -7.85
CA LEU A 381 -9.73 20.52 -8.50
C LEU A 381 -11.12 19.87 -8.38
N HIS A 382 -11.21 18.55 -8.59
CA HIS A 382 -12.44 17.79 -8.40
C HIS A 382 -12.98 17.97 -6.97
N ARG A 383 -12.13 17.84 -5.95
CA ARG A 383 -12.53 18.04 -4.54
C ARG A 383 -13.01 19.45 -4.23
N ARG A 384 -12.47 20.47 -4.93
CA ARG A 384 -12.89 21.86 -4.75
C ARG A 384 -14.20 22.19 -5.49
N LEU A 385 -14.41 21.58 -6.66
CA LEU A 385 -15.58 21.84 -7.50
C LEU A 385 -16.80 20.99 -7.12
N VAL A 386 -16.56 19.75 -6.82
CA VAL A 386 -17.56 18.86 -6.25
C VAL A 386 -17.49 19.07 -4.73
N ALA A 387 -18.32 19.98 -4.23
CA ALA A 387 -18.56 20.07 -2.78
C ALA A 387 -18.72 18.64 -2.26
N ALA A 388 -18.04 18.30 -1.16
CA ALA A 388 -18.19 16.97 -0.54
C ALA A 388 -19.68 16.62 -0.62
N PRO A 389 -20.08 15.49 -1.24
CA PRO A 389 -21.47 15.15 -1.39
C PRO A 389 -22.05 15.34 -0.01
N GLY A 390 -23.02 16.27 0.11
CA GLY A 390 -23.65 16.52 1.39
C GLY A 390 -24.02 15.13 1.88
N VAL A 391 -23.48 14.73 3.02
CA VAL A 391 -23.69 13.39 3.60
C VAL A 391 -25.19 13.16 3.43
N ASN A 392 -25.56 12.09 2.71
CA ASN A 392 -26.99 11.83 2.50
C ASN A 392 -27.58 11.54 3.87
N LEU A 393 -28.26 12.55 4.42
CA LEU A 393 -28.87 12.50 5.75
C LEU A 393 -30.33 12.03 5.68
N ASP A 394 -30.75 11.42 4.56
CA ASP A 394 -32.09 10.87 4.44
C ASP A 394 -32.32 9.84 5.57
N GLY A 395 -33.25 10.18 6.46
CA GLY A 395 -33.59 9.34 7.62
C GLY A 395 -32.63 9.46 8.83
N VAL A 396 -31.70 10.42 8.82
CA VAL A 396 -30.79 10.69 9.95
C VAL A 396 -31.11 12.04 10.58
N GLU A 397 -31.33 12.06 11.88
CA GLU A 397 -31.55 13.28 12.64
C GLU A 397 -30.20 13.97 12.93
N LYS A 398 -30.12 15.28 12.71
CA LYS A 398 -28.98 16.09 13.14
C LYS A 398 -29.10 16.39 14.62
N ALA A 399 -27.97 16.51 15.30
CA ALA A 399 -27.91 17.04 16.65
C ALA A 399 -28.37 18.51 16.63
N ASP A 400 -29.48 18.81 17.30
CA ASP A 400 -29.99 20.17 17.44
C ASP A 400 -30.82 20.27 18.73
N GLY A 401 -30.41 21.16 19.65
CA GLY A 401 -31.14 21.46 20.90
C GLY A 401 -31.28 20.26 21.85
N LEU A 402 -30.29 19.38 21.94
CA LEU A 402 -30.30 18.21 22.79
C LEU A 402 -29.78 18.52 24.19
N ASP A 403 -30.30 17.85 25.23
CA ASP A 403 -30.04 18.09 26.67
C ASP A 403 -29.78 16.81 27.44
N GLY A 404 -28.99 15.88 26.93
CA GLY A 404 -28.67 14.64 27.65
C GLY A 404 -27.75 14.86 28.85
N THR A 405 -27.89 14.03 29.87
CA THR A 405 -27.02 14.03 31.06
C THR A 405 -25.57 13.64 30.68
N VAL A 406 -25.41 12.75 29.72
CA VAL A 406 -24.12 12.32 29.16
C VAL A 406 -24.14 12.52 27.66
N LEU A 407 -23.10 13.19 27.12
CA LEU A 407 -22.85 13.26 25.71
C LEU A 407 -21.78 12.23 25.31
N LEU A 408 -22.14 11.25 24.47
CA LEU A 408 -21.23 10.25 23.93
C LEU A 408 -20.90 10.60 22.48
N ILE A 409 -19.62 10.76 22.19
CA ILE A 409 -19.10 11.13 20.86
C ILE A 409 -18.36 9.94 20.27
N GLY A 410 -18.88 9.39 19.18
CA GLY A 410 -18.37 8.19 18.51
C GLY A 410 -19.09 6.91 18.97
N PHE A 411 -19.91 6.32 18.08
CA PHE A 411 -20.64 5.06 18.33
C PHE A 411 -20.01 3.86 17.61
N GLY A 412 -18.69 3.88 17.48
CA GLY A 412 -17.91 2.74 17.01
C GLY A 412 -17.94 1.57 18.00
N ARG A 413 -17.10 0.56 17.80
CA ARG A 413 -17.04 -0.67 18.63
C ARG A 413 -16.95 -0.40 20.13
N PHE A 414 -16.14 0.59 20.52
CA PHE A 414 -15.97 0.96 21.92
C PHE A 414 -17.20 1.71 22.47
N GLY A 415 -17.68 2.72 21.74
CA GLY A 415 -18.84 3.53 22.14
C GLY A 415 -20.12 2.70 22.30
N GLN A 416 -20.33 1.70 21.46
CA GLN A 416 -21.45 0.74 21.58
C GLN A 416 -21.44 0.02 22.92
N VAL A 417 -20.28 -0.52 23.34
CA VAL A 417 -20.17 -1.26 24.60
C VAL A 417 -20.26 -0.30 25.80
N ALA A 418 -19.57 0.84 25.73
CA ALA A 418 -19.56 1.83 26.80
C ALA A 418 -20.97 2.39 27.08
N SER A 419 -21.76 2.65 26.05
CA SER A 419 -23.14 3.15 26.19
C SER A 419 -24.07 2.16 26.86
N GLN A 420 -23.86 0.85 26.73
CA GLN A 420 -24.69 -0.19 27.32
C GLN A 420 -24.77 -0.06 28.87
N SER A 421 -23.63 0.24 29.51
CA SER A 421 -23.57 0.40 30.96
C SER A 421 -24.38 1.61 31.46
N LEU A 422 -24.37 2.70 30.68
CA LEU A 422 -25.13 3.91 30.98
C LEU A 422 -26.62 3.69 30.75
N LEU A 423 -26.97 3.08 29.62
CA LEU A 423 -28.38 2.77 29.29
C LEU A 423 -28.99 1.76 30.23
N ALA A 424 -28.24 0.76 30.72
CA ALA A 424 -28.71 -0.20 31.71
C ALA A 424 -29.09 0.44 33.06
N ARG A 425 -28.63 1.67 33.34
CA ARG A 425 -28.93 2.46 34.53
C ARG A 425 -29.95 3.57 34.27
N ASP A 426 -30.59 3.57 33.10
CA ASP A 426 -31.54 4.61 32.66
C ASP A 426 -30.92 6.03 32.66
N VAL A 427 -29.61 6.12 32.38
CA VAL A 427 -28.96 7.42 32.19
C VAL A 427 -29.39 7.99 30.83
N ASP A 428 -29.77 9.25 30.83
CA ASP A 428 -30.09 9.97 29.61
C ASP A 428 -28.81 10.29 28.85
N VAL A 429 -28.61 9.58 27.72
CA VAL A 429 -27.38 9.64 26.88
C VAL A 429 -27.71 10.20 25.50
N THR A 430 -27.16 11.37 25.20
CA THR A 430 -27.10 11.86 23.82
C THR A 430 -25.92 11.23 23.11
N ILE A 431 -26.16 10.59 21.98
CA ILE A 431 -25.11 9.92 21.17
C ILE A 431 -24.98 10.63 19.83
N ILE A 432 -23.77 11.04 19.49
CA ILE A 432 -23.46 11.60 18.16
C ILE A 432 -22.37 10.79 17.45
N ASP A 433 -22.50 10.67 16.14
CA ASP A 433 -21.48 10.09 15.27
C ASP A 433 -21.44 10.83 13.91
N SER A 434 -20.30 10.83 13.28
CA SER A 434 -20.10 11.39 11.93
C SER A 434 -20.31 10.35 10.82
N ASP A 435 -20.43 9.06 11.17
CA ASP A 435 -20.62 7.96 10.22
C ASP A 435 -22.11 7.63 10.06
N VAL A 436 -22.68 8.04 8.94
CA VAL A 436 -24.09 7.81 8.60
C VAL A 436 -24.42 6.32 8.42
N GLU A 437 -23.50 5.51 7.90
CA GLU A 437 -23.73 4.06 7.75
C GLU A 437 -23.84 3.40 9.11
N MET A 438 -23.00 3.83 10.06
CA MET A 438 -23.06 3.40 11.45
C MET A 438 -24.41 3.80 12.10
N ILE A 439 -24.85 5.05 11.90
CA ILE A 439 -26.13 5.54 12.44
C ILE A 439 -27.30 4.71 11.91
N HIS A 440 -27.35 4.47 10.58
CA HIS A 440 -28.40 3.64 9.99
C HIS A 440 -28.37 2.19 10.48
N SER A 441 -27.17 1.64 10.68
CA SER A 441 -27.01 0.28 11.20
C SER A 441 -27.50 0.17 12.65
N ALA A 442 -27.15 1.13 13.50
CA ALA A 442 -27.54 1.17 14.90
C ALA A 442 -29.04 1.42 15.08
N ALA A 443 -29.68 2.21 14.22
CA ALA A 443 -31.12 2.45 14.24
C ALA A 443 -31.92 1.15 14.06
N ARG A 444 -31.41 0.16 13.32
CA ARG A 444 -32.04 -1.19 13.19
C ARG A 444 -32.11 -1.95 14.50
N PHE A 445 -31.23 -1.62 15.44
CA PHE A 445 -31.19 -2.21 16.79
C PHE A 445 -31.86 -1.34 17.84
N GLY A 446 -32.55 -0.25 17.45
CA GLY A 446 -33.29 0.63 18.31
C GLY A 446 -32.48 1.74 18.97
N PHE A 447 -31.20 1.94 18.59
CA PHE A 447 -30.41 3.07 19.08
C PHE A 447 -30.78 4.35 18.31
N ARG A 448 -30.96 5.44 19.07
CA ARG A 448 -31.16 6.77 18.52
C ARG A 448 -29.84 7.53 18.56
N ILE A 449 -29.24 7.74 17.38
CA ILE A 449 -27.94 8.38 17.23
C ILE A 449 -28.12 9.56 16.29
N TYR A 450 -27.58 10.70 16.68
CA TYR A 450 -27.64 11.92 15.90
C TYR A 450 -26.38 12.10 15.06
N TYR A 451 -26.54 12.61 13.85
CA TYR A 451 -25.41 12.98 13.03
C TYR A 451 -24.73 14.23 13.58
N GLY A 452 -23.42 14.13 13.85
CA GLY A 452 -22.65 15.26 14.34
C GLY A 452 -21.15 14.98 14.31
N ASP A 453 -20.38 15.95 13.81
CA ASP A 453 -18.93 15.95 13.88
C ASP A 453 -18.48 16.61 15.18
N GLY A 454 -18.04 15.80 16.16
CA GLY A 454 -17.60 16.26 17.49
C GLY A 454 -16.38 17.19 17.47
N THR A 455 -15.64 17.29 16.36
CA THR A 455 -14.52 18.24 16.24
C THR A 455 -14.97 19.68 16.03
N ARG A 456 -16.28 19.91 15.88
CA ARG A 456 -16.89 21.22 15.64
C ARG A 456 -17.62 21.73 16.88
N LEU A 457 -17.30 22.93 17.31
CA LEU A 457 -17.88 23.57 18.48
C LEU A 457 -19.40 23.80 18.37
N ASP A 458 -19.90 24.18 17.19
CA ASP A 458 -21.31 24.39 16.93
C ASP A 458 -22.12 23.08 17.10
N VAL A 459 -21.56 21.96 16.66
CA VAL A 459 -22.14 20.62 16.84
C VAL A 459 -22.14 20.20 18.31
N LEU A 460 -21.05 20.40 19.03
CA LEU A 460 -20.97 20.09 20.47
C LEU A 460 -22.04 20.88 21.26
N ARG A 461 -22.24 22.16 20.93
CA ARG A 461 -23.29 22.98 21.55
C ARG A 461 -24.68 22.47 21.22
N ALA A 462 -24.95 22.16 19.96
CA ALA A 462 -26.23 21.62 19.51
C ALA A 462 -26.54 20.23 20.11
N SER A 463 -25.48 19.46 20.43
CA SER A 463 -25.58 18.12 21.06
C SER A 463 -25.75 18.14 22.58
N GLY A 464 -25.88 19.31 23.19
CA GLY A 464 -26.10 19.41 24.65
C GLY A 464 -24.82 19.39 25.49
N ALA A 465 -23.63 19.63 24.92
CA ALA A 465 -22.38 19.66 25.71
C ALA A 465 -22.41 20.70 26.84
N GLY A 466 -23.20 21.78 26.70
CA GLY A 466 -23.36 22.81 27.73
C GLY A 466 -24.10 22.39 28.99
N SER A 467 -25.00 21.41 28.89
CA SER A 467 -25.79 20.87 29.99
C SER A 467 -25.29 19.49 30.46
N ALA A 468 -24.45 18.84 29.68
CA ALA A 468 -23.94 17.51 30.02
C ALA A 468 -23.06 17.52 31.28
N ARG A 469 -23.30 16.55 32.16
CA ARG A 469 -22.48 16.30 33.36
C ARG A 469 -21.18 15.57 32.99
N ALA A 470 -21.23 14.75 31.95
CA ALA A 470 -20.05 14.04 31.44
C ALA A 470 -20.06 13.99 29.89
N ILE A 471 -18.90 14.08 29.31
CA ILE A 471 -18.67 13.94 27.86
C ILE A 471 -17.70 12.77 27.65
N ALA A 472 -18.21 11.71 27.00
CA ALA A 472 -17.46 10.50 26.69
C ALA A 472 -16.97 10.55 25.23
N VAL A 473 -15.67 10.68 25.04
CA VAL A 473 -15.02 10.70 23.72
C VAL A 473 -14.56 9.29 23.37
N CYS A 474 -15.28 8.65 22.45
CA CYS A 474 -15.09 7.24 22.07
C CYS A 474 -14.62 7.08 20.61
N VAL A 475 -14.13 8.15 19.98
CA VAL A 475 -13.66 8.15 18.58
C VAL A 475 -12.36 7.38 18.44
N ASP A 476 -12.15 6.76 17.26
CA ASP A 476 -10.95 5.97 16.95
C ASP A 476 -9.74 6.85 16.55
N ASP A 477 -10.00 7.98 15.93
CA ASP A 477 -8.96 8.89 15.43
C ASP A 477 -8.35 9.71 16.55
N ARG A 478 -7.00 9.64 16.70
CA ARG A 478 -6.24 10.34 17.76
C ARG A 478 -6.35 11.86 17.64
N ASP A 479 -6.24 12.39 16.42
CA ASP A 479 -6.24 13.85 16.20
C ASP A 479 -7.64 14.43 16.45
N ALA A 480 -8.68 13.72 16.02
CA ALA A 480 -10.06 14.08 16.32
C ALA A 480 -10.32 14.03 17.84
N SER A 481 -9.85 13.00 18.54
CA SER A 481 -9.97 12.87 20.00
C SER A 481 -9.32 14.05 20.71
N ASN A 482 -8.07 14.38 20.38
CA ASN A 482 -7.33 15.51 20.94
C ASN A 482 -8.06 16.83 20.68
N ARG A 483 -8.56 17.03 19.46
CA ARG A 483 -9.33 18.23 19.10
C ARG A 483 -10.63 18.37 19.89
N ILE A 484 -11.37 17.28 20.06
CA ILE A 484 -12.60 17.27 20.86
C ILE A 484 -12.28 17.62 22.31
N VAL A 485 -11.26 17.01 22.91
CA VAL A 485 -10.82 17.27 24.28
C VAL A 485 -10.45 18.73 24.48
N GLU A 486 -9.66 19.31 23.58
CA GLU A 486 -9.30 20.73 23.60
C GLU A 486 -10.53 21.65 23.62
N LEU A 487 -11.50 21.37 22.71
CA LEU A 487 -12.74 22.15 22.64
C LEU A 487 -13.60 21.98 23.90
N VAL A 488 -13.74 20.76 24.40
CA VAL A 488 -14.55 20.47 25.59
C VAL A 488 -13.94 21.14 26.82
N ARG A 489 -12.66 21.00 27.05
CA ARG A 489 -11.97 21.63 28.20
C ARG A 489 -12.01 23.14 28.18
N THR A 490 -11.94 23.74 26.99
CA THR A 490 -11.96 25.19 26.83
C THR A 490 -13.36 25.77 26.97
N GLN A 491 -14.38 25.10 26.41
CA GLN A 491 -15.71 25.66 26.26
C GLN A 491 -16.74 25.10 27.26
N PHE A 492 -16.51 23.91 27.81
CA PHE A 492 -17.44 23.21 28.73
C PHE A 492 -16.72 22.67 29.98
N PRO A 493 -16.02 23.52 30.76
CA PRO A 493 -15.15 23.08 31.85
C PRO A 493 -15.89 22.42 33.01
N GLN A 494 -17.24 22.51 33.05
CA GLN A 494 -18.08 21.90 34.06
C GLN A 494 -18.33 20.39 33.81
N ALA A 495 -18.13 19.91 32.59
CA ALA A 495 -18.37 18.51 32.24
C ALA A 495 -17.15 17.65 32.59
N ALA A 496 -17.39 16.48 33.18
CA ALA A 496 -16.34 15.46 33.32
C ALA A 496 -16.00 14.88 31.96
N VAL A 497 -14.71 14.81 31.59
CA VAL A 497 -14.24 14.34 30.28
C VAL A 497 -13.64 12.97 30.42
N LEU A 498 -14.30 11.98 29.79
CA LEU A 498 -13.86 10.59 29.75
C LEU A 498 -13.43 10.28 28.32
N VAL A 499 -12.23 9.70 28.13
CA VAL A 499 -11.67 9.52 26.80
C VAL A 499 -11.12 8.12 26.62
N ARG A 500 -11.44 7.51 25.47
CA ARG A 500 -10.73 6.34 24.98
C ARG A 500 -9.40 6.76 24.37
N SER A 501 -8.30 6.26 24.91
CA SER A 501 -6.96 6.49 24.34
C SER A 501 -6.57 5.37 23.39
N TYR A 502 -5.90 5.75 22.30
CA TYR A 502 -5.43 4.83 21.26
C TYR A 502 -4.30 3.94 21.80
N ASP A 503 -3.27 4.55 22.36
CA ASP A 503 -2.11 3.89 22.94
C ASP A 503 -1.64 4.58 24.23
N ARG A 504 -0.46 4.18 24.69
CA ARG A 504 0.12 4.73 25.93
C ARG A 504 0.54 6.19 25.79
N GLU A 505 1.13 6.56 24.66
CA GLU A 505 1.57 7.93 24.39
C GLU A 505 0.37 8.88 24.34
N HIS A 506 -0.68 8.49 23.63
CA HIS A 506 -1.93 9.23 23.58
C HIS A 506 -2.58 9.38 24.97
N ALA A 507 -2.54 8.32 25.80
CA ALA A 507 -3.05 8.39 27.17
C ALA A 507 -2.32 9.45 28.00
N LEU A 508 -0.99 9.57 27.89
CA LEU A 508 -0.20 10.61 28.55
C LEU A 508 -0.56 12.01 28.04
N GLU A 509 -0.72 12.19 26.74
CA GLU A 509 -1.15 13.46 26.15
C GLU A 509 -2.52 13.89 26.67
N LEU A 510 -3.48 12.98 26.73
CA LEU A 510 -4.82 13.25 27.23
C LEU A 510 -4.82 13.65 28.71
N ILE A 511 -4.00 13.01 29.55
CA ILE A 511 -3.86 13.40 30.96
C ILE A 511 -3.27 14.80 31.08
N HIS A 512 -2.24 15.13 30.29
CA HIS A 512 -1.69 16.48 30.27
C HIS A 512 -2.72 17.52 29.77
N ALA A 513 -3.61 17.12 28.87
CA ALA A 513 -4.75 17.93 28.43
C ALA A 513 -5.84 18.09 29.52
N GLY A 514 -5.72 17.38 30.64
CA GLY A 514 -6.57 17.53 31.81
C GLY A 514 -7.86 16.70 31.74
N VAL A 515 -7.91 15.55 31.07
CA VAL A 515 -9.07 14.66 31.09
C VAL A 515 -9.27 14.05 32.47
N ASP A 516 -10.51 13.83 32.87
CA ASP A 516 -10.84 13.27 34.19
C ASP A 516 -10.65 11.75 34.27
N TYR A 517 -10.82 11.09 33.14
CA TYR A 517 -10.61 9.64 33.02
C TYR A 517 -10.18 9.26 31.59
N GLN A 518 -9.23 8.36 31.50
CA GLN A 518 -8.85 7.74 30.23
C GLN A 518 -8.74 6.22 30.36
N VAL A 519 -8.99 5.51 29.28
CA VAL A 519 -8.81 4.06 29.22
C VAL A 519 -8.16 3.65 27.90
N ARG A 520 -7.16 2.78 27.99
CA ARG A 520 -6.54 2.13 26.82
C ARG A 520 -7.30 0.83 26.53
N GLU A 521 -8.12 0.84 25.49
CA GLU A 521 -8.97 -0.29 25.10
C GLU A 521 -8.18 -1.60 24.93
N THR A 522 -7.07 -1.55 24.19
CA THR A 522 -6.22 -2.71 23.90
C THR A 522 -5.59 -3.32 25.15
N PHE A 523 -5.25 -2.51 26.14
CA PHE A 523 -4.61 -2.99 27.37
C PHE A 523 -5.54 -3.88 28.19
N GLU A 524 -6.75 -3.41 28.47
CA GLU A 524 -7.73 -4.18 29.27
C GLU A 524 -8.20 -5.43 28.53
N SER A 525 -8.43 -5.33 27.22
CA SER A 525 -8.81 -6.48 26.38
C SER A 525 -7.70 -7.53 26.34
N ALA A 526 -6.43 -7.10 26.26
CA ALA A 526 -5.27 -8.00 26.24
C ALA A 526 -5.08 -8.70 27.58
N LEU A 527 -5.31 -8.02 28.72
CA LEU A 527 -5.27 -8.63 30.04
C LEU A 527 -6.34 -9.71 30.18
N ALA A 528 -7.57 -9.42 29.77
CA ALA A 528 -8.67 -10.39 29.80
C ALA A 528 -8.36 -11.61 28.91
N PHE A 529 -7.81 -11.39 27.71
CA PHE A 529 -7.38 -12.46 26.82
C PHE A 529 -6.24 -13.28 27.42
N GLY A 530 -5.22 -12.64 28.01
CA GLY A 530 -4.10 -13.32 28.67
C GLY A 530 -4.55 -14.18 29.84
N GLN A 531 -5.51 -13.68 30.65
CA GLN A 531 -6.12 -14.45 31.75
C GLN A 531 -6.85 -15.70 31.24
N ALA A 532 -7.66 -15.56 30.18
CA ALA A 532 -8.32 -16.70 29.54
C ALA A 532 -7.33 -17.73 29.00
N ALA A 533 -6.27 -17.28 28.34
CA ALA A 533 -5.22 -18.16 27.85
C ALA A 533 -4.51 -18.96 28.97
N LEU A 534 -4.25 -18.33 30.11
CA LEU A 534 -3.68 -19.02 31.27
C LEU A 534 -4.61 -20.12 31.81
N MET A 535 -5.91 -19.85 31.83
CA MET A 535 -6.91 -20.83 32.25
C MET A 535 -6.98 -22.03 31.30
N GLU A 536 -6.93 -21.82 29.99
CA GLU A 536 -6.86 -22.89 28.99
C GLU A 536 -5.57 -23.73 29.12
N LEU A 537 -4.49 -23.16 29.63
CA LEU A 537 -3.24 -23.87 29.92
C LEU A 537 -3.27 -24.60 31.29
N GLY A 538 -4.41 -24.60 31.99
CA GLY A 538 -4.61 -25.31 33.26
C GLY A 538 -4.20 -24.53 34.51
N VAL A 539 -3.98 -23.22 34.40
CA VAL A 539 -3.77 -22.34 35.58
C VAL A 539 -5.11 -22.11 36.26
N GLN A 540 -5.16 -22.15 37.59
CA GLN A 540 -6.38 -21.89 38.35
C GLN A 540 -6.87 -20.45 38.14
N GLN A 541 -8.18 -20.25 38.15
CA GLN A 541 -8.82 -18.96 37.88
C GLN A 541 -8.31 -17.84 38.80
N ASP A 542 -8.14 -18.13 40.07
CA ASP A 542 -7.66 -17.15 41.07
C ASP A 542 -6.21 -16.75 40.78
N GLU A 543 -5.33 -17.71 40.46
CA GLU A 543 -3.95 -17.43 40.08
C GLU A 543 -3.85 -16.63 38.77
N ALA A 544 -4.66 -16.97 37.76
CA ALA A 544 -4.70 -16.23 36.50
C ALA A 544 -5.19 -14.78 36.71
N ARG A 545 -6.16 -14.58 37.61
CA ARG A 545 -6.65 -13.26 38.02
C ARG A 545 -5.57 -12.45 38.73
N ASP A 546 -4.88 -13.07 39.70
CA ASP A 546 -3.78 -12.42 40.43
C ASP A 546 -2.64 -11.97 39.52
N ILE A 547 -2.28 -12.78 38.50
CA ILE A 547 -1.30 -12.43 37.49
C ILE A 547 -1.76 -11.21 36.69
N ALA A 548 -3.00 -11.19 36.23
CA ALA A 548 -3.54 -10.06 35.49
C ALA A 548 -3.54 -8.77 36.34
N GLU A 549 -3.89 -8.89 37.62
CA GLU A 549 -3.90 -7.75 38.56
C GLU A 549 -2.46 -7.25 38.86
N GLN A 550 -1.48 -8.13 38.97
CA GLN A 550 -0.08 -7.74 39.10
C GLN A 550 0.41 -6.96 37.87
N ILE A 551 0.06 -7.41 36.65
CA ILE A 551 0.43 -6.72 35.42
C ILE A 551 -0.22 -5.33 35.39
N ARG A 552 -1.50 -5.22 35.75
CA ARG A 552 -2.21 -3.94 35.83
C ARG A 552 -1.55 -2.97 36.82
N ARG A 553 -1.16 -3.45 38.00
CA ARG A 553 -0.48 -2.65 39.01
C ARG A 553 0.88 -2.15 38.57
N ARG A 554 1.71 -3.01 37.97
CA ARG A 554 3.01 -2.63 37.43
C ARG A 554 2.88 -1.63 36.26
N ASP A 555 1.87 -1.80 35.44
CA ASP A 555 1.60 -0.86 34.34
C ASP A 555 1.19 0.51 34.88
N ALA A 556 0.40 0.56 35.96
CA ALA A 556 0.03 1.80 36.64
C ALA A 556 1.25 2.51 37.26
N GLU A 557 2.12 1.77 37.98
CA GLU A 557 3.37 2.29 38.54
C GLU A 557 4.28 2.88 37.46
N ARG A 558 4.41 2.18 36.35
CA ARG A 558 5.16 2.67 35.20
C ARG A 558 4.54 3.92 34.61
N PHE A 559 3.22 3.99 34.55
CA PHE A 559 2.50 5.13 34.01
C PHE A 559 2.69 6.39 34.88
N GLU A 560 2.69 6.25 36.21
CA GLU A 560 3.00 7.34 37.14
C GLU A 560 4.42 7.88 36.95
N LEU A 561 5.40 6.99 36.76
CA LEU A 561 6.79 7.40 36.48
C LEU A 561 6.91 8.18 35.17
N GLU A 562 6.24 7.69 34.11
CA GLU A 562 6.27 8.35 32.81
C GLU A 562 5.54 9.71 32.82
N MET A 563 4.52 9.86 33.65
CA MET A 563 3.87 11.15 33.89
C MET A 563 4.80 12.17 34.62
N ALA A 564 5.56 11.70 35.60
CA ALA A 564 6.40 12.55 36.42
C ALA A 564 7.71 12.96 35.72
N GLU A 565 8.35 12.05 34.99
CA GLU A 565 9.70 12.19 34.46
C GLU A 565 9.79 12.09 32.93
N GLY A 566 8.65 11.90 32.24
CA GLY A 566 8.57 11.74 30.77
C GLY A 566 8.62 10.28 30.32
N MET A 567 8.26 10.05 29.06
CA MET A 567 8.00 8.72 28.45
C MET A 567 9.16 7.72 28.61
N MET A 568 10.41 8.19 28.64
CA MET A 568 11.58 7.33 28.78
C MET A 568 11.88 6.89 30.22
N ALA A 569 11.26 7.51 31.22
CA ALA A 569 11.47 7.17 32.64
C ALA A 569 11.00 5.75 32.95
N GLY A 570 9.91 5.32 32.34
CA GLY A 570 9.37 3.95 32.46
C GLY A 570 10.15 2.88 31.68
N ALA A 571 11.08 3.25 30.81
CA ALA A 571 11.85 2.32 29.99
C ALA A 571 12.64 1.30 30.82
N ARG A 572 13.12 1.71 32.00
CA ARG A 572 13.83 0.82 32.93
C ARG A 572 12.98 -0.31 33.50
N MET A 573 11.66 -0.16 33.53
CA MET A 573 10.73 -1.20 33.96
C MET A 573 10.40 -2.20 32.86
N VAL A 574 10.64 -1.82 31.58
CA VAL A 574 10.41 -2.67 30.40
C VAL A 574 11.66 -3.41 29.97
N PHE A 575 12.82 -2.77 30.12
CA PHE A 575 14.11 -3.32 29.72
C PHE A 575 14.87 -3.83 30.93
N GLY A 576 15.47 -5.01 30.83
CA GLY A 576 16.30 -5.58 31.89
C GLY A 576 17.47 -4.69 32.24
N ASN A 577 17.65 -4.46 33.54
CA ASN A 577 18.52 -3.43 34.09
C ASN A 577 19.90 -3.94 34.48
N ASP A 578 20.59 -4.69 33.63
CA ASP A 578 21.92 -5.24 33.95
C ASP A 578 23.09 -4.27 33.66
N GLY A 579 22.81 -3.01 33.34
CA GLY A 579 23.81 -1.93 33.25
C GLY A 579 24.94 -2.13 32.20
N LYS A 580 24.84 -3.18 31.39
CA LYS A 580 25.86 -3.55 30.39
C LYS A 580 25.19 -3.90 29.06
N GLY A 581 25.17 -2.97 28.14
CA GLY A 581 24.78 -3.22 26.75
C GLY A 581 23.47 -2.60 26.32
N VAL A 582 23.07 -2.85 25.08
CA VAL A 582 21.81 -2.40 24.49
C VAL A 582 20.64 -2.99 25.31
N PRO A 583 19.66 -2.17 25.71
CA PRO A 583 18.50 -2.67 26.47
C PRO A 583 17.78 -3.73 25.65
N THR A 584 17.65 -4.93 26.19
CA THR A 584 16.84 -5.99 25.62
C THR A 584 15.46 -5.94 26.26
N PRO A 585 14.36 -5.98 25.48
CA PRO A 585 13.02 -6.02 26.05
C PRO A 585 12.88 -7.28 26.90
N THR A 586 12.55 -7.10 28.19
CA THR A 586 12.21 -8.18 29.09
C THR A 586 10.71 -8.19 29.32
N PRO A 587 10.03 -9.35 29.30
CA PRO A 587 8.65 -9.41 29.73
C PRO A 587 8.56 -9.01 31.22
N PHE A 588 7.41 -8.49 31.66
CA PHE A 588 7.15 -8.15 33.07
C PHE A 588 7.44 -9.32 34.02
N THR A 589 7.24 -10.51 33.52
CA THR A 589 7.64 -11.76 34.20
C THR A 589 8.62 -12.49 33.28
N PRO A 590 9.88 -12.72 33.70
CA PRO A 590 10.83 -13.42 32.87
C PRO A 590 10.34 -14.86 32.63
N PRO A 591 10.52 -15.40 31.41
CA PRO A 591 10.10 -16.75 31.12
C PRO A 591 10.91 -17.75 31.99
N ARG A 592 10.25 -18.77 32.51
CA ARG A 592 10.89 -19.84 33.32
C ARG A 592 11.97 -20.58 32.55
N ARG A 593 11.93 -20.55 31.23
CA ARG A 593 12.98 -21.10 30.36
C ARG A 593 13.48 -19.97 29.47
N PRO A 594 14.80 -19.77 29.36
CA PRO A 594 15.35 -18.78 28.44
C PRO A 594 14.88 -19.12 27.02
N ALA A 595 14.42 -18.12 26.30
CA ALA A 595 14.07 -18.27 24.89
C ALA A 595 15.30 -18.78 24.13
N ARG A 596 15.14 -19.78 23.29
CA ARG A 596 16.22 -20.17 22.35
C ARG A 596 16.33 -19.02 21.33
N THR A 597 17.48 -18.35 21.34
CA THR A 597 17.82 -17.42 20.27
C THR A 597 17.87 -18.19 18.96
N LEU A 598 17.29 -17.61 17.90
CA LEU A 598 17.36 -18.17 16.55
C LEU A 598 18.81 -18.19 16.01
N ASN A 599 19.71 -17.42 16.62
CA ASN A 599 21.12 -17.34 16.26
C ASN A 599 22.00 -17.82 17.43
N PRO A 600 22.61 -19.03 17.33
CA PRO A 600 23.45 -19.60 18.42
C PRO A 600 24.70 -18.77 18.72
N GLN A 601 25.07 -17.81 17.86
CA GLN A 601 26.26 -16.97 18.03
C GLN A 601 26.01 -15.76 18.96
N ASP A 602 24.75 -15.43 19.27
CA ASP A 602 24.38 -14.31 20.14
C ASP A 602 24.14 -14.71 21.60
N VAL A 603 24.53 -15.93 22.01
CA VAL A 603 24.46 -16.33 23.40
C VAL A 603 25.69 -15.80 24.13
N PRO A 604 25.58 -14.77 25.00
CA PRO A 604 26.66 -14.43 25.92
C PRO A 604 26.99 -15.69 26.72
N ALA A 605 28.27 -16.03 26.82
CA ALA A 605 28.72 -17.16 27.63
C ALA A 605 28.08 -17.07 29.02
N ALA A 606 27.24 -18.05 29.34
CA ALA A 606 26.55 -18.12 30.62
C ALA A 606 27.58 -17.97 31.74
N GLY A 607 27.52 -16.86 32.47
CA GLY A 607 28.28 -16.67 33.67
C GLY A 607 27.98 -17.86 34.60
N LYS A 608 29.03 -18.55 35.04
CA LYS A 608 28.93 -19.66 35.99
C LYS A 608 28.01 -19.21 37.13
N ALA A 609 26.93 -19.94 37.34
CA ALA A 609 26.13 -19.82 38.53
C ALA A 609 27.03 -19.99 39.76
N PRO A 610 26.89 -19.19 40.81
CA PRO A 610 27.66 -19.38 42.01
C PRO A 610 27.31 -20.78 42.60
N GLU A 611 28.33 -21.60 42.75
CA GLU A 611 28.24 -22.88 43.45
C GLU A 611 27.66 -22.62 44.86
N ARG A 612 26.47 -23.12 45.12
CA ARG A 612 25.97 -23.22 46.50
C ARG A 612 26.93 -24.13 47.26
N GLY A 613 27.74 -23.53 48.12
CA GLY A 613 28.60 -24.22 49.02
C GLY A 613 27.83 -25.26 49.83
N ALA A 614 28.19 -26.52 49.67
CA ALA A 614 27.76 -27.59 50.54
C ALA A 614 28.43 -27.37 51.90
N GLY A 615 27.68 -26.71 52.80
CA GLY A 615 28.02 -26.67 54.22
C GLY A 615 27.74 -28.01 54.84
N GLY A 616 28.79 -28.79 55.13
CA GLY A 616 28.68 -29.96 55.96
C GLY A 616 28.27 -29.60 57.37
N GLY A 617 27.32 -30.34 57.92
CA GLY A 617 26.99 -30.38 59.33
C GLY A 617 27.33 -31.76 59.85
N ALA A 618 28.33 -31.86 60.66
CA ALA A 618 28.56 -33.00 61.50
C ALA A 618 28.02 -32.70 62.90
N SER A 619 27.51 -33.75 63.54
CA SER A 619 27.12 -34.05 64.87
C SER A 619 25.70 -33.81 65.26
#